data_0f2966073e103436b12cba3d83fbe993
#
_entry.id   0f2966073e103436b12cba3d83fbe993
#
_cell.length_a   1.000
_cell.length_b   1.000
_cell.length_c   1.000
_cell.angle_alpha   90.00
_cell.angle_beta   90.00
_cell.angle_gamma   90.00
#
_symmetry.space_group_name_H-M   'P 1'
#
loop_
_entity.id
_entity.type
_entity.pdbx_description
1 polymer ?
#
loop_
_entity_poly.entity_id
_entity_poly.type
_entity_poly.pdbx_seq_one_letter_code
_entity_poly.pdbx_strand_id
1 'polypeptide(L)'
;MKTLDVVNSRLIFVSGKGGVGKTCLTASLGKASAALGKKTLIVEVDNFHPSFSPIFKKENTYEPVNIEKNLDMCNVTWPTALEDWLVHTIHLKSVVHLVLSNRIAMLFLNATPGAREIVILSKILTFLDEYEHVIVDLPASGHALGILKVPQTAIRLMRTGPIHERAQQIKEVFSSPKATIVLSSLPEEMVINETLEFYDKIKKEVPYFKNITIFLNRTAIPSFTEEEEKLLYILDNYEKVNSDWEQYLRAGFWEKELEEATQRAIARIEEKLGYSTFQFPRFGLLGGFEGGTQKVVQQMTSALIRRIRKEAGR
;
A
#
# COMPACT_ATOMS: atom_id res chain seq x y z
N MET A 1 -9.33 -13.14 -6.42
CA MET A 1 -8.07 -12.58 -6.97
C MET A 1 -6.92 -13.28 -6.27
N LYS A 2 -5.96 -13.85 -7.01
CA LYS A 2 -4.79 -14.52 -6.42
C LYS A 2 -3.68 -13.50 -6.16
N THR A 3 -2.73 -13.86 -5.29
CA THR A 3 -1.53 -13.02 -5.06
C THR A 3 -0.74 -12.82 -6.37
N LEU A 4 -0.71 -13.86 -7.20
CA LEU A 4 -0.12 -13.82 -8.53
C LEU A 4 -0.75 -12.74 -9.42
N ASP A 5 -2.05 -12.50 -9.32
CA ASP A 5 -2.73 -11.46 -10.11
C ASP A 5 -2.30 -10.07 -9.67
N VAL A 6 -2.05 -9.87 -8.36
CA VAL A 6 -1.52 -8.60 -7.83
C VAL A 6 -0.15 -8.30 -8.43
N VAL A 7 0.77 -9.26 -8.34
CA VAL A 7 2.14 -9.07 -8.89
C VAL A 7 2.22 -9.13 -10.42
N ASN A 8 1.13 -9.41 -11.11
CA ASN A 8 1.02 -9.27 -12.56
C ASN A 8 0.41 -7.93 -12.98
N SER A 9 -0.07 -7.14 -12.04
CA SER A 9 -0.58 -5.79 -12.32
C SER A 9 0.56 -4.83 -12.60
N ARG A 10 0.44 -4.01 -13.64
CA ARG A 10 1.46 -3.01 -13.98
C ARG A 10 1.49 -1.83 -13.00
N LEU A 11 0.32 -1.46 -12.47
CA LEU A 11 0.16 -0.37 -11.51
C LEU A 11 -0.54 -0.90 -10.25
N ILE A 12 0.13 -0.78 -9.12
CA ILE A 12 -0.39 -1.23 -7.83
C ILE A 12 -0.42 -0.05 -6.87
N PHE A 13 -1.57 0.26 -6.34
CA PHE A 13 -1.74 1.23 -5.25
C PHE A 13 -1.87 0.49 -3.93
N VAL A 14 -1.01 0.80 -2.98
CA VAL A 14 -1.09 0.27 -1.62
C VAL A 14 -1.65 1.33 -0.69
N SER A 15 -2.73 1.04 0.01
CA SER A 15 -3.35 1.94 0.98
C SER A 15 -3.88 1.18 2.20
N GLY A 16 -4.49 1.90 3.14
CA GLY A 16 -5.05 1.39 4.39
C GLY A 16 -4.92 2.42 5.52
N LYS A 17 -5.39 2.07 6.72
CA LYS A 17 -5.28 2.92 7.92
C LYS A 17 -3.82 3.27 8.26
N GLY A 18 -3.61 4.30 9.07
CA GLY A 18 -2.29 4.59 9.64
C GLY A 18 -1.76 3.43 10.49
N GLY A 19 -0.48 3.06 10.36
CA GLY A 19 0.16 2.03 11.20
C GLY A 19 -0.04 0.57 10.78
N VAL A 20 -0.84 0.27 9.75
CA VAL A 20 -1.12 -1.11 9.29
C VAL A 20 0.03 -1.76 8.50
N GLY A 21 1.13 -1.03 8.26
CA GLY A 21 2.30 -1.57 7.55
C GLY A 21 2.29 -1.39 6.04
N LYS A 22 1.59 -0.38 5.50
CA LYS A 22 1.55 -0.05 4.07
C LYS A 22 2.93 0.00 3.42
N THR A 23 3.81 0.83 3.96
CA THR A 23 5.18 1.04 3.46
C THR A 23 6.00 -0.25 3.44
N CYS A 24 5.90 -1.09 4.50
CA CYS A 24 6.53 -2.41 4.50
C CYS A 24 5.95 -3.32 3.43
N LEU A 25 4.64 -3.28 3.23
CA LEU A 25 3.97 -4.06 2.18
C LEU A 25 4.39 -3.60 0.79
N THR A 26 4.41 -2.27 0.53
CA THR A 26 4.88 -1.69 -0.73
C THR A 26 6.32 -2.11 -1.04
N ALA A 27 7.23 -1.96 -0.06
CA ALA A 27 8.61 -2.39 -0.19
C ALA A 27 8.74 -3.90 -0.47
N SER A 28 7.93 -4.71 0.21
CA SER A 28 7.94 -6.17 0.06
C SER A 28 7.39 -6.64 -1.28
N LEU A 29 6.34 -6.01 -1.78
CA LEU A 29 5.81 -6.25 -3.13
C LEU A 29 6.83 -5.86 -4.20
N GLY A 30 7.51 -4.72 -4.02
CA GLY A 30 8.59 -4.27 -4.92
C GLY A 30 9.73 -5.28 -4.99
N LYS A 31 10.25 -5.72 -3.84
CA LYS A 31 11.30 -6.72 -3.76
C LYS A 31 10.86 -8.08 -4.33
N ALA A 32 9.65 -8.52 -4.05
CA ALA A 32 9.12 -9.77 -4.60
C ALA A 32 9.02 -9.71 -6.13
N SER A 33 8.53 -8.60 -6.68
CA SER A 33 8.41 -8.38 -8.12
C SER A 33 9.78 -8.36 -8.81
N ALA A 34 10.75 -7.63 -8.24
CA ALA A 34 12.12 -7.57 -8.74
C ALA A 34 12.83 -8.94 -8.68
N ALA A 35 12.61 -9.71 -7.61
CA ALA A 35 13.14 -11.08 -7.47
C ALA A 35 12.54 -12.05 -8.50
N LEU A 36 11.36 -11.76 -9.03
CA LEU A 36 10.73 -12.48 -10.16
C LEU A 36 11.24 -12.01 -11.53
N GLY A 37 12.21 -11.10 -11.55
CA GLY A 37 12.88 -10.62 -12.77
C GLY A 37 12.23 -9.40 -13.40
N LYS A 38 11.22 -8.79 -12.82
CA LYS A 38 10.50 -7.65 -13.38
C LYS A 38 11.13 -6.31 -12.99
N LYS A 39 11.35 -5.43 -13.97
CA LYS A 39 11.83 -4.07 -13.71
C LYS A 39 10.74 -3.30 -12.94
N THR A 40 11.01 -3.00 -11.70
CA THR A 40 10.03 -2.51 -10.72
C THR A 40 10.43 -1.17 -10.13
N LEU A 41 9.47 -0.26 -10.01
CA LEU A 41 9.60 0.99 -9.28
C LEU A 41 8.64 1.01 -8.09
N ILE A 42 9.15 1.36 -6.90
CA ILE A 42 8.30 1.72 -5.77
C ILE A 42 8.29 3.22 -5.60
N VAL A 43 7.11 3.80 -5.41
CA VAL A 43 6.86 5.23 -5.41
C VAL A 43 6.24 5.67 -4.09
N GLU A 44 6.83 6.66 -3.42
CA GLU A 44 6.16 7.44 -2.38
C GLU A 44 5.52 8.68 -3.00
N VAL A 45 4.42 9.12 -2.42
CA VAL A 45 3.67 10.28 -2.90
C VAL A 45 3.78 11.41 -1.88
N ASP A 46 4.42 12.50 -2.29
CA ASP A 46 4.48 13.79 -1.59
C ASP A 46 4.86 13.67 -0.11
N ASN A 47 5.80 12.79 0.17
CA ASN A 47 6.25 12.50 1.52
C ASN A 47 7.46 13.38 1.89
N PHE A 48 7.28 14.30 2.84
CA PHE A 48 8.37 15.17 3.34
C PHE A 48 9.44 14.40 4.13
N HIS A 49 9.08 13.23 4.66
CA HIS A 49 10.00 12.34 5.38
C HIS A 49 9.95 10.95 4.76
N PRO A 50 10.68 10.72 3.64
CA PRO A 50 10.58 9.48 2.88
C PRO A 50 10.81 8.24 3.74
N SER A 51 9.79 7.39 3.82
CA SER A 51 9.77 6.19 4.67
C SER A 51 10.59 5.04 4.08
N PHE A 52 10.89 5.07 2.77
CA PHE A 52 11.76 4.07 2.14
C PHE A 52 13.23 4.31 2.45
N SER A 53 13.65 5.58 2.70
CA SER A 53 15.06 5.90 2.98
C SER A 53 15.66 5.07 4.13
N PRO A 54 15.05 4.97 5.31
CA PRO A 54 15.56 4.12 6.39
C PRO A 54 15.47 2.61 6.09
N ILE A 55 14.48 2.17 5.29
CA ILE A 55 14.33 0.76 4.92
C ILE A 55 15.47 0.31 4.02
N PHE A 56 15.84 1.12 3.03
CA PHE A 56 16.84 0.75 2.03
C PHE A 56 18.22 1.38 2.26
N LYS A 57 18.37 2.22 3.30
CA LYS A 57 19.61 2.97 3.63
C LYS A 57 20.13 3.78 2.44
N LYS A 58 19.21 4.33 1.66
CA LYS A 58 19.47 5.22 0.53
C LYS A 58 18.51 6.40 0.57
N GLU A 59 18.95 7.55 0.10
CA GLU A 59 18.07 8.70 -0.04
C GLU A 59 17.01 8.43 -1.12
N ASN A 60 15.76 8.68 -0.79
CA ASN A 60 14.64 8.55 -1.73
C ASN A 60 14.36 9.92 -2.35
N THR A 61 14.79 10.11 -3.57
CA THR A 61 14.70 11.36 -4.32
C THR A 61 13.52 11.36 -5.29
N TYR A 62 13.30 12.50 -5.96
CA TYR A 62 12.29 12.60 -7.02
C TYR A 62 12.61 11.74 -8.24
N GLU A 63 13.88 11.74 -8.68
CA GLU A 63 14.33 10.83 -9.72
C GLU A 63 14.51 9.41 -9.16
N PRO A 64 14.22 8.37 -9.96
CA PRO A 64 14.37 6.99 -9.52
C PRO A 64 15.80 6.66 -9.08
N VAL A 65 15.96 6.12 -7.88
CA VAL A 65 17.22 5.67 -7.30
C VAL A 65 17.23 4.15 -7.26
N ASN A 66 18.25 3.53 -7.85
CA ASN A 66 18.41 2.09 -7.82
C ASN A 66 18.67 1.58 -6.40
N ILE A 67 17.90 0.60 -5.94
CA ILE A 67 18.01 -0.05 -4.63
C ILE A 67 18.78 -1.36 -4.76
N GLU A 68 18.32 -2.22 -5.66
CA GLU A 68 18.90 -3.53 -5.96
C GLU A 68 18.58 -3.90 -7.42
N LYS A 69 19.03 -5.05 -7.89
CA LYS A 69 18.75 -5.50 -9.26
C LYS A 69 17.23 -5.49 -9.54
N ASN A 70 16.85 -4.81 -10.60
CA ASN A 70 15.45 -4.63 -11.06
C ASN A 70 14.55 -3.85 -10.08
N LEU A 71 15.07 -3.19 -9.06
CA LEU A 71 14.27 -2.42 -8.11
C LEU A 71 14.83 -1.01 -7.93
N ASP A 72 14.02 -0.03 -8.29
CA ASP A 72 14.25 1.38 -8.06
C ASP A 72 13.18 1.96 -7.12
N MET A 73 13.48 3.10 -6.49
CA MET A 73 12.53 3.86 -5.69
C MET A 73 12.55 5.33 -6.04
N CYS A 74 11.43 6.03 -5.87
CA CYS A 74 11.37 7.49 -5.95
C CYS A 74 10.29 8.07 -5.03
N ASN A 75 10.37 9.39 -4.78
CA ASN A 75 9.38 10.16 -4.05
C ASN A 75 8.83 11.27 -4.95
N VAL A 76 7.64 11.09 -5.49
CA VAL A 76 7.01 12.07 -6.38
C VAL A 76 6.41 13.21 -5.56
N THR A 77 7.06 14.36 -5.56
CA THR A 77 6.62 15.54 -4.83
C THR A 77 5.89 16.54 -5.75
N TRP A 78 4.91 17.24 -5.20
CA TRP A 78 4.09 18.19 -5.94
C TRP A 78 4.89 19.28 -6.68
N PRO A 79 5.84 20.00 -6.04
CA PRO A 79 6.52 21.11 -6.72
C PRO A 79 7.29 20.66 -7.96
N THR A 80 8.02 19.54 -7.84
CA THR A 80 8.84 19.02 -8.93
C THR A 80 7.99 18.37 -10.03
N ALA A 81 6.94 17.65 -9.64
CA ALA A 81 6.00 17.09 -10.61
C ALA A 81 5.25 18.18 -11.40
N LEU A 82 4.94 19.32 -10.77
CA LEU A 82 4.33 20.47 -11.45
C LEU A 82 5.29 21.06 -12.48
N GLU A 83 6.56 21.24 -12.13
CA GLU A 83 7.57 21.73 -13.06
C GLU A 83 7.70 20.81 -14.28
N ASP A 84 7.86 19.52 -14.06
CA ASP A 84 7.89 18.51 -15.13
C ASP A 84 6.65 18.58 -16.02
N TRP A 85 5.48 18.62 -15.41
CA TRP A 85 4.21 18.67 -16.15
C TRP A 85 4.08 19.92 -16.99
N LEU A 86 4.47 21.08 -16.44
CA LEU A 86 4.46 22.35 -17.19
C LEU A 86 5.46 22.33 -18.35
N VAL A 87 6.67 21.81 -18.16
CA VAL A 87 7.67 21.67 -19.24
C VAL A 87 7.15 20.81 -20.37
N HIS A 88 6.49 19.70 -20.05
CA HIS A 88 5.91 18.82 -21.07
C HIS A 88 4.68 19.41 -21.76
N THR A 89 3.90 20.25 -21.07
CA THR A 89 2.67 20.84 -21.63
C THR A 89 2.96 22.09 -22.45
N ILE A 90 3.87 22.95 -21.99
CA ILE A 90 4.12 24.27 -22.58
C ILE A 90 5.26 24.23 -23.60
N HIS A 91 6.22 23.29 -23.48
CA HIS A 91 7.41 23.11 -24.31
C HIS A 91 8.37 24.31 -24.35
N LEU A 92 8.12 25.38 -23.58
CA LEU A 92 8.91 26.61 -23.49
C LEU A 92 9.36 26.85 -22.06
N LYS A 93 10.61 26.50 -21.74
CA LYS A 93 11.18 26.62 -20.38
C LYS A 93 11.07 28.03 -19.78
N SER A 94 11.22 29.08 -20.61
CA SER A 94 11.07 30.46 -20.16
C SER A 94 9.66 30.81 -19.68
N VAL A 95 8.64 30.25 -20.33
CA VAL A 95 7.22 30.44 -19.93
C VAL A 95 6.93 29.64 -18.66
N VAL A 96 7.47 28.43 -18.54
CA VAL A 96 7.36 27.62 -17.32
C VAL A 96 7.95 28.37 -16.12
N HIS A 97 9.16 28.91 -16.27
CA HIS A 97 9.80 29.70 -15.21
C HIS A 97 8.95 30.94 -14.83
N LEU A 98 8.37 31.62 -15.82
CA LEU A 98 7.47 32.75 -15.58
C LEU A 98 6.22 32.33 -14.79
N VAL A 99 5.61 31.20 -15.12
CA VAL A 99 4.43 30.66 -14.39
C VAL A 99 4.80 30.28 -12.96
N LEU A 100 5.90 29.56 -12.76
CA LEU A 100 6.36 29.12 -11.44
C LEU A 100 6.81 30.27 -10.54
N SER A 101 7.36 31.34 -11.11
CA SER A 101 7.76 32.54 -10.37
C SER A 101 6.60 33.50 -10.10
N ASN A 102 5.48 33.34 -10.81
CA ASN A 102 4.29 34.18 -10.62
C ASN A 102 3.45 33.71 -9.43
N ARG A 103 3.45 34.55 -8.36
CA ARG A 103 2.72 34.25 -7.12
C ARG A 103 1.22 34.00 -7.33
N ILE A 104 0.59 34.74 -8.26
CA ILE A 104 -0.84 34.63 -8.54
C ILE A 104 -1.13 33.32 -9.26
N ALA A 105 -0.31 32.96 -10.27
CA ALA A 105 -0.45 31.70 -10.98
C ALA A 105 -0.29 30.51 -10.05
N MET A 106 0.73 30.53 -9.18
CA MET A 106 0.94 29.49 -8.18
C MET A 106 -0.18 29.40 -7.14
N LEU A 107 -0.72 30.56 -6.71
CA LEU A 107 -1.88 30.59 -5.83
C LEU A 107 -3.10 29.94 -6.49
N PHE A 108 -3.36 30.25 -7.77
CA PHE A 108 -4.46 29.66 -8.54
C PHE A 108 -4.27 28.15 -8.72
N LEU A 109 -3.08 27.68 -9.10
CA LEU A 109 -2.77 26.26 -9.24
C LEU A 109 -2.95 25.50 -7.93
N ASN A 110 -2.46 26.06 -6.82
CA ASN A 110 -2.60 25.47 -5.49
C ASN A 110 -4.06 25.46 -4.98
N ALA A 111 -4.87 26.46 -5.40
CA ALA A 111 -6.28 26.55 -5.03
C ALA A 111 -7.20 25.72 -5.95
N THR A 112 -6.69 25.24 -7.10
CA THR A 112 -7.48 24.43 -8.04
C THR A 112 -7.68 23.02 -7.49
N PRO A 113 -8.92 22.61 -7.16
CA PRO A 113 -9.17 21.29 -6.60
C PRO A 113 -8.74 20.18 -7.55
N GLY A 114 -7.90 19.28 -7.07
CA GLY A 114 -7.45 18.11 -7.81
C GLY A 114 -6.27 18.35 -8.77
N ALA A 115 -5.80 19.59 -8.96
CA ALA A 115 -4.66 19.87 -9.83
C ALA A 115 -3.39 19.17 -9.35
N ARG A 116 -3.13 19.22 -8.04
CA ARG A 116 -1.99 18.57 -7.40
C ARG A 116 -1.97 17.07 -7.66
N GLU A 117 -3.07 16.41 -7.40
CA GLU A 117 -3.21 14.97 -7.55
C GLU A 117 -3.13 14.54 -9.02
N ILE A 118 -3.72 15.29 -9.95
CA ILE A 118 -3.61 15.00 -11.40
C ILE A 118 -2.15 15.08 -11.86
N VAL A 119 -1.42 16.08 -11.43
CA VAL A 119 -0.01 16.26 -11.80
C VAL A 119 0.86 15.13 -11.23
N ILE A 120 0.68 14.79 -9.94
CA ILE A 120 1.39 13.67 -9.30
C ILE A 120 1.07 12.35 -10.01
N LEU A 121 -0.23 12.06 -10.25
CA LEU A 121 -0.63 10.86 -10.96
C LEU A 121 -0.11 10.85 -12.40
N SER A 122 -0.02 12.01 -13.04
CA SER A 122 0.58 12.15 -14.38
C SER A 122 2.03 11.71 -14.40
N LYS A 123 2.82 12.12 -13.43
CA LYS A 123 4.22 11.68 -13.30
C LYS A 123 4.30 10.17 -13.05
N ILE A 124 3.46 9.64 -12.16
CA ILE A 124 3.42 8.19 -11.89
C ILE A 124 3.12 7.38 -13.16
N LEU A 125 2.23 7.88 -14.01
CA LEU A 125 1.90 7.19 -15.26
C LEU A 125 3.06 7.17 -16.26
N THR A 126 3.93 8.19 -16.30
CA THR A 126 5.10 8.17 -17.20
C THR A 126 6.05 7.02 -16.88
N PHE A 127 6.13 6.60 -15.63
CA PHE A 127 6.95 5.45 -15.24
C PHE A 127 6.47 4.12 -15.82
N LEU A 128 5.20 4.02 -16.23
CA LEU A 128 4.70 2.80 -16.88
C LEU A 128 5.34 2.54 -18.25
N ASP A 129 5.97 3.53 -18.86
CA ASP A 129 6.69 3.36 -20.13
C ASP A 129 8.07 2.74 -19.92
N GLU A 130 8.65 2.90 -18.72
CA GLU A 130 10.01 2.48 -18.39
C GLU A 130 10.05 1.23 -17.49
N TYR A 131 9.00 1.03 -16.68
CA TYR A 131 8.92 -0.05 -15.69
C TYR A 131 7.77 -1.02 -16.02
N GLU A 132 8.02 -2.30 -15.82
CA GLU A 132 7.00 -3.34 -15.95
C GLU A 132 6.00 -3.27 -14.79
N HIS A 133 6.48 -2.86 -13.60
CA HIS A 133 5.69 -2.70 -12.39
C HIS A 133 5.97 -1.37 -11.72
N VAL A 134 4.91 -0.64 -11.41
CA VAL A 134 4.93 0.58 -10.59
C VAL A 134 4.04 0.35 -9.38
N ILE A 135 4.62 0.41 -8.18
CA ILE A 135 3.92 0.17 -6.92
C ILE A 135 3.96 1.44 -6.09
N VAL A 136 2.80 1.99 -5.80
CA VAL A 136 2.64 3.31 -5.19
C VAL A 136 2.19 3.17 -3.74
N ASP A 137 2.99 3.68 -2.82
CA ASP A 137 2.62 3.82 -1.40
C ASP A 137 1.74 5.06 -1.22
N LEU A 138 0.44 4.84 -1.12
CA LEU A 138 -0.51 5.92 -0.91
C LEU A 138 -0.60 6.32 0.56
N PRO A 139 -0.96 7.59 0.84
CA PRO A 139 -1.25 8.02 2.19
C PRO A 139 -2.43 7.24 2.80
N ALA A 140 -2.75 7.51 4.07
CA ALA A 140 -3.85 6.84 4.76
C ALA A 140 -5.20 7.01 4.03
N SER A 141 -6.11 6.06 4.27
CA SER A 141 -7.36 5.81 3.55
C SER A 141 -8.17 7.05 3.13
N GLY A 142 -8.29 8.06 4.01
CA GLY A 142 -9.04 9.29 3.69
C GLY A 142 -8.43 10.07 2.53
N HIS A 143 -7.12 10.30 2.54
CA HIS A 143 -6.40 10.99 1.48
C HIS A 143 -6.27 10.13 0.21
N ALA A 144 -6.06 8.82 0.37
CA ALA A 144 -5.98 7.90 -0.76
C ALA A 144 -7.25 7.92 -1.61
N LEU A 145 -8.44 7.92 -0.99
CA LEU A 145 -9.70 8.03 -1.72
C LEU A 145 -9.79 9.33 -2.51
N GLY A 146 -9.34 10.45 -1.92
CA GLY A 146 -9.24 11.74 -2.59
C GLY A 146 -8.43 11.62 -3.89
N ILE A 147 -7.21 11.09 -3.81
CA ILE A 147 -6.31 10.90 -4.96
C ILE A 147 -6.97 10.02 -6.04
N LEU A 148 -7.54 8.89 -5.64
CA LEU A 148 -8.17 7.95 -6.58
C LEU A 148 -9.41 8.52 -7.29
N LYS A 149 -10.14 9.45 -6.67
CA LYS A 149 -11.34 10.10 -7.23
C LYS A 149 -11.04 11.26 -8.16
N VAL A 150 -9.86 11.86 -8.03
CA VAL A 150 -9.51 13.08 -8.74
C VAL A 150 -9.71 12.99 -10.25
N PRO A 151 -9.34 11.91 -10.96
CA PRO A 151 -9.55 11.85 -12.40
C PRO A 151 -11.01 12.05 -12.79
N GLN A 152 -11.94 11.41 -12.10
CA GLN A 152 -13.37 11.58 -12.36
C GLN A 152 -13.88 12.98 -12.01
N THR A 153 -13.38 13.57 -10.94
CA THR A 153 -13.73 14.93 -10.52
C THR A 153 -13.22 15.96 -11.52
N ALA A 154 -11.96 15.83 -11.98
CA ALA A 154 -11.37 16.72 -12.97
C ALA A 154 -12.11 16.66 -14.31
N ILE A 155 -12.49 15.47 -14.79
CA ILE A 155 -13.29 15.30 -16.01
C ILE A 155 -14.65 16.01 -15.91
N ARG A 156 -15.27 16.02 -14.72
CA ARG A 156 -16.55 16.71 -14.49
C ARG A 156 -16.41 18.23 -14.45
N LEU A 157 -15.36 18.73 -13.81
CA LEU A 157 -15.15 20.17 -13.61
C LEU A 157 -14.59 20.85 -14.83
N MET A 158 -13.68 20.18 -15.53
CA MET A 158 -12.99 20.70 -16.71
C MET A 158 -13.48 19.99 -17.95
N ARG A 159 -14.24 20.68 -18.78
CA ARG A 159 -14.85 20.09 -19.99
C ARG A 159 -13.85 19.84 -21.12
N THR A 160 -12.76 20.59 -21.15
CA THR A 160 -11.71 20.53 -22.19
C THR A 160 -10.37 20.97 -21.62
N GLY A 161 -9.28 20.72 -22.36
CA GLY A 161 -7.94 21.19 -22.06
C GLY A 161 -7.02 20.14 -21.43
N PRO A 162 -5.74 20.49 -21.18
CA PRO A 162 -4.70 19.52 -20.83
C PRO A 162 -5.00 18.71 -19.55
N ILE A 163 -5.64 19.33 -18.57
CA ILE A 163 -6.02 18.64 -17.32
C ILE A 163 -7.14 17.62 -17.58
N HIS A 164 -8.12 17.97 -18.41
CA HIS A 164 -9.19 17.04 -18.78
C HIS A 164 -8.66 15.82 -19.52
N GLU A 165 -7.84 16.04 -20.56
CA GLU A 165 -7.24 14.95 -21.34
C GLU A 165 -6.39 14.03 -20.48
N ARG A 166 -5.60 14.62 -19.58
CA ARG A 166 -4.77 13.85 -18.67
C ARG A 166 -5.58 13.06 -17.66
N ALA A 167 -6.65 13.64 -17.13
CA ALA A 167 -7.58 12.97 -16.25
C ALA A 167 -8.27 11.77 -16.93
N GLN A 168 -8.59 11.88 -18.23
CA GLN A 168 -9.12 10.76 -19.01
C GLN A 168 -8.09 9.64 -19.14
N GLN A 169 -6.85 9.94 -19.50
CA GLN A 169 -5.77 8.95 -19.59
C GLN A 169 -5.54 8.21 -18.27
N ILE A 170 -5.52 8.96 -17.15
CA ILE A 170 -5.37 8.36 -15.81
C ILE A 170 -6.55 7.42 -15.53
N LYS A 171 -7.79 7.85 -15.82
CA LYS A 171 -8.98 7.03 -15.62
C LYS A 171 -8.95 5.76 -16.47
N GLU A 172 -8.48 5.82 -17.71
CA GLU A 172 -8.31 4.66 -18.59
C GLU A 172 -7.32 3.65 -18.01
N VAL A 173 -6.17 4.11 -17.52
CA VAL A 173 -5.19 3.24 -16.85
C VAL A 173 -5.79 2.60 -15.60
N PHE A 174 -6.51 3.36 -14.78
CA PHE A 174 -7.18 2.84 -13.58
C PHE A 174 -8.27 1.82 -13.90
N SER A 175 -8.93 1.96 -15.04
CA SER A 175 -9.95 1.02 -15.52
C SER A 175 -9.35 -0.27 -16.11
N SER A 176 -8.06 -0.28 -16.35
CA SER A 176 -7.35 -1.42 -16.91
C SER A 176 -7.36 -2.61 -15.94
N PRO A 177 -7.47 -3.85 -16.43
CA PRO A 177 -7.31 -5.04 -15.60
C PRO A 177 -5.88 -5.18 -15.01
N LYS A 178 -4.93 -4.37 -15.48
CA LYS A 178 -3.54 -4.33 -15.00
C LYS A 178 -3.31 -3.30 -13.89
N ALA A 179 -4.35 -2.63 -13.41
CA ALA A 179 -4.29 -1.73 -12.25
C ALA A 179 -5.01 -2.36 -11.05
N THR A 180 -4.38 -2.34 -9.87
CA THR A 180 -4.88 -2.98 -8.65
C THR A 180 -4.71 -2.07 -7.45
N ILE A 181 -5.71 -2.05 -6.57
CA ILE A 181 -5.61 -1.48 -5.23
C ILE A 181 -5.43 -2.62 -4.22
N VAL A 182 -4.40 -2.52 -3.41
CA VAL A 182 -4.14 -3.41 -2.27
C VAL A 182 -4.38 -2.63 -0.99
N LEU A 183 -5.34 -3.08 -0.19
CA LEU A 183 -5.61 -2.52 1.13
C LEU A 183 -4.89 -3.36 2.18
N SER A 184 -4.00 -2.73 2.93
CA SER A 184 -3.37 -3.36 4.09
C SER A 184 -4.26 -3.19 5.31
N SER A 185 -4.49 -4.27 6.08
CA SER A 185 -5.28 -4.30 7.31
C SER A 185 -4.57 -5.05 8.43
N LEU A 186 -5.09 -4.94 9.65
CA LEU A 186 -4.67 -5.71 10.83
C LEU A 186 -5.86 -6.52 11.35
N PRO A 187 -5.64 -7.65 12.08
CA PRO A 187 -6.70 -8.45 12.67
C PRO A 187 -7.30 -7.81 13.94
N GLU A 188 -7.54 -6.51 13.90
CA GLU A 188 -8.16 -5.72 14.93
C GLU A 188 -9.53 -5.27 14.47
N GLU A 189 -10.56 -5.45 15.30
CA GLU A 189 -11.96 -5.25 14.92
C GLU A 189 -12.22 -3.86 14.30
N MET A 190 -11.74 -2.80 14.94
CA MET A 190 -11.89 -1.44 14.42
C MET A 190 -11.17 -1.24 13.08
N VAL A 191 -9.97 -1.82 12.93
CA VAL A 191 -9.19 -1.69 11.69
C VAL A 191 -9.88 -2.45 10.55
N ILE A 192 -10.43 -3.63 10.83
CA ILE A 192 -11.21 -4.40 9.86
C ILE A 192 -12.46 -3.63 9.43
N ASN A 193 -13.22 -3.07 10.37
CA ASN A 193 -14.40 -2.25 10.06
C ASN A 193 -14.05 -1.09 9.13
N GLU A 194 -13.05 -0.29 9.47
CA GLU A 194 -12.58 0.82 8.64
C GLU A 194 -12.07 0.35 7.26
N THR A 195 -11.40 -0.79 7.20
CA THR A 195 -10.89 -1.33 5.93
C THR A 195 -12.04 -1.77 5.01
N LEU A 196 -13.06 -2.45 5.55
CA LEU A 196 -14.23 -2.88 4.80
C LEU A 196 -15.09 -1.69 4.34
N GLU A 197 -15.27 -0.68 5.21
CA GLU A 197 -15.92 0.58 4.82
C GLU A 197 -15.15 1.29 3.71
N PHE A 198 -13.82 1.32 3.80
CA PHE A 198 -12.97 1.94 2.78
C PHE A 198 -13.05 1.18 1.46
N TYR A 199 -13.06 -0.15 1.50
CA TYR A 199 -13.29 -0.98 0.33
C TYR A 199 -14.62 -0.66 -0.36
N ASP A 200 -15.72 -0.51 0.41
CA ASP A 200 -17.02 -0.16 -0.11
C ASP A 200 -17.06 1.26 -0.68
N LYS A 201 -16.41 2.21 -0.01
CA LYS A 201 -16.27 3.58 -0.52
C LYS A 201 -15.54 3.62 -1.86
N ILE A 202 -14.43 2.86 -2.00
CA ILE A 202 -13.72 2.78 -3.28
C ILE A 202 -14.66 2.20 -4.35
N LYS A 203 -15.33 1.10 -4.10
CA LYS A 203 -16.27 0.51 -5.07
C LYS A 203 -17.37 1.46 -5.49
N LYS A 204 -17.91 2.24 -4.57
CA LYS A 204 -18.99 3.20 -4.84
C LYS A 204 -18.50 4.45 -5.55
N GLU A 205 -17.36 5.00 -5.14
CA GLU A 205 -16.92 6.33 -5.55
C GLU A 205 -15.87 6.31 -6.67
N VAL A 206 -15.22 5.15 -6.87
CA VAL A 206 -14.21 4.90 -7.92
C VAL A 206 -14.58 3.62 -8.70
N PRO A 207 -15.79 3.52 -9.26
CA PRO A 207 -16.32 2.27 -9.84
C PRO A 207 -15.56 1.78 -11.08
N TYR A 208 -14.73 2.60 -11.66
CA TYR A 208 -13.85 2.23 -12.76
C TYR A 208 -12.63 1.40 -12.31
N PHE A 209 -12.29 1.43 -11.03
CA PHE A 209 -11.23 0.57 -10.48
C PHE A 209 -11.79 -0.83 -10.18
N LYS A 210 -11.40 -1.83 -10.96
CA LYS A 210 -12.01 -3.17 -10.92
C LYS A 210 -11.34 -4.11 -9.92
N ASN A 211 -10.02 -3.99 -9.77
CA ASN A 211 -9.23 -4.91 -8.96
C ASN A 211 -8.89 -4.28 -7.61
N ILE A 212 -9.57 -4.73 -6.56
CA ILE A 212 -9.32 -4.30 -5.19
C ILE A 212 -9.19 -5.55 -4.34
N THR A 213 -8.12 -5.66 -3.56
CA THR A 213 -7.91 -6.77 -2.63
C THR A 213 -7.47 -6.27 -1.26
N ILE A 214 -7.61 -7.11 -0.26
CA ILE A 214 -7.20 -6.81 1.12
C ILE A 214 -6.11 -7.81 1.51
N PHE A 215 -5.00 -7.32 2.05
CA PHE A 215 -3.94 -8.11 2.65
C PHE A 215 -3.98 -7.91 4.17
N LEU A 216 -4.01 -9.00 4.91
CA LEU A 216 -4.06 -8.99 6.36
C LEU A 216 -2.64 -9.14 6.93
N ASN A 217 -2.18 -8.12 7.64
CA ASN A 217 -0.86 -8.06 8.23
C ASN A 217 -0.91 -8.38 9.73
N ARG A 218 0.20 -8.82 10.31
CA ARG A 218 0.36 -9.18 11.72
C ARG A 218 -0.65 -10.22 12.22
N THR A 219 -0.96 -11.22 11.38
CA THR A 219 -1.82 -12.34 11.80
C THR A 219 -1.12 -13.17 12.87
N ALA A 220 -1.88 -13.69 13.81
CA ALA A 220 -1.39 -14.70 14.73
C ALA A 220 -1.15 -16.02 13.97
N ILE A 221 -0.13 -16.75 14.38
CA ILE A 221 0.10 -18.12 13.93
C ILE A 221 -0.54 -19.01 14.99
N PRO A 222 -1.28 -20.08 14.63
CA PRO A 222 -1.78 -21.03 15.59
C PRO A 222 -0.65 -21.50 16.51
N SER A 223 -0.78 -21.21 17.79
CA SER A 223 0.28 -21.43 18.79
C SER A 223 -0.01 -22.60 19.68
N PHE A 224 -1.27 -23.04 19.74
CA PHE A 224 -1.73 -24.09 20.63
C PHE A 224 -2.46 -25.20 19.88
N THR A 225 -2.25 -26.43 20.30
CA THR A 225 -3.09 -27.55 19.97
C THR A 225 -4.36 -27.54 20.82
N GLU A 226 -5.39 -28.27 20.44
CA GLU A 226 -6.64 -28.38 21.23
C GLU A 226 -6.38 -28.90 22.67
N GLU A 227 -5.37 -29.74 22.86
CA GLU A 227 -4.98 -30.26 24.16
C GLU A 227 -4.29 -29.19 25.01
N GLU A 228 -3.40 -28.39 24.43
CA GLU A 228 -2.73 -27.26 25.11
C GLU A 228 -3.71 -26.16 25.47
N GLU A 229 -4.72 -25.90 24.64
CA GLU A 229 -5.79 -24.98 24.98
C GLU A 229 -6.62 -25.44 26.19
N LYS A 230 -6.99 -26.71 26.24
CA LYS A 230 -7.69 -27.29 27.40
C LYS A 230 -6.84 -27.18 28.66
N LEU A 231 -5.53 -27.38 28.53
CA LEU A 231 -4.60 -27.25 29.65
C LEU A 231 -4.52 -25.82 30.18
N LEU A 232 -4.50 -24.82 29.31
CA LEU A 232 -4.54 -23.40 29.70
C LEU A 232 -5.79 -23.08 30.56
N TYR A 233 -6.97 -23.56 30.15
CA TYR A 233 -8.20 -23.37 30.92
C TYR A 233 -8.20 -24.10 32.26
N ILE A 234 -7.64 -25.30 32.32
CA ILE A 234 -7.51 -26.06 33.59
C ILE A 234 -6.57 -25.31 34.54
N LEU A 235 -5.44 -24.79 34.04
CA LEU A 235 -4.46 -24.09 34.87
C LEU A 235 -5.00 -22.74 35.37
N ASP A 236 -5.78 -22.03 34.59
CA ASP A 236 -6.40 -20.75 34.98
C ASP A 236 -7.38 -20.91 36.18
N ASN A 237 -8.07 -22.07 36.24
CA ASN A 237 -9.01 -22.40 37.30
C ASN A 237 -8.38 -23.13 38.49
N TYR A 238 -7.04 -23.29 38.49
CA TYR A 238 -6.35 -24.01 39.56
C TYR A 238 -5.96 -23.06 40.69
N GLU A 239 -6.60 -23.19 41.86
CA GLU A 239 -6.48 -22.28 43.03
C GLU A 239 -5.03 -22.13 43.60
N LYS A 240 -4.10 -22.94 43.18
CA LYS A 240 -2.69 -22.96 43.64
C LYS A 240 -1.68 -22.50 42.59
N VAL A 241 -2.08 -21.78 41.55
CA VAL A 241 -1.14 -21.24 40.57
C VAL A 241 -0.27 -20.20 41.25
N ASN A 242 1.04 -20.42 41.29
CA ASN A 242 2.03 -19.50 41.85
C ASN A 242 2.06 -18.23 40.98
N SER A 243 2.30 -17.06 41.59
CA SER A 243 2.44 -15.75 40.94
C SER A 243 3.36 -15.79 39.70
N ASP A 244 4.37 -16.63 39.70
CA ASP A 244 5.33 -16.77 38.60
C ASP A 244 4.67 -17.36 37.34
N TRP A 245 3.63 -18.19 37.48
CA TRP A 245 2.89 -18.77 36.36
C TRP A 245 1.80 -17.86 35.81
N GLU A 246 1.30 -16.93 36.62
CA GLU A 246 0.21 -16.03 36.21
C GLU A 246 0.55 -15.22 34.97
N GLN A 247 1.79 -14.72 34.87
CA GLN A 247 2.25 -13.98 33.68
C GLN A 247 2.30 -14.85 32.42
N TYR A 248 2.67 -16.14 32.53
CA TYR A 248 2.69 -17.07 31.41
C TYR A 248 1.28 -17.45 30.97
N LEU A 249 0.36 -17.66 31.89
CA LEU A 249 -1.04 -17.92 31.59
C LEU A 249 -1.69 -16.72 30.90
N ARG A 250 -1.47 -15.50 31.41
CA ARG A 250 -1.93 -14.28 30.74
C ARG A 250 -1.39 -14.13 29.34
N ALA A 251 -0.12 -14.44 29.12
CA ALA A 251 0.48 -14.41 27.79
C ALA A 251 -0.14 -15.45 26.86
N GLY A 252 -0.42 -16.68 27.37
CA GLY A 252 -1.10 -17.72 26.61
C GLY A 252 -2.51 -17.31 26.19
N PHE A 253 -3.31 -16.78 27.13
CA PHE A 253 -4.66 -16.28 26.79
C PHE A 253 -4.63 -15.13 25.79
N TRP A 254 -3.67 -14.24 25.92
CA TRP A 254 -3.52 -13.14 24.95
C TRP A 254 -3.15 -13.63 23.54
N GLU A 255 -2.26 -14.61 23.43
CA GLU A 255 -1.97 -15.23 22.11
C GLU A 255 -3.20 -15.91 21.53
N LYS A 256 -3.99 -16.60 22.36
CA LYS A 256 -5.26 -17.19 21.92
C LYS A 256 -6.28 -16.17 21.45
N GLU A 257 -6.44 -15.07 22.18
CA GLU A 257 -7.32 -13.96 21.78
C GLU A 257 -6.91 -13.34 20.43
N LEU A 258 -5.61 -13.18 20.21
CA LEU A 258 -5.05 -12.70 18.93
C LEU A 258 -5.32 -13.71 17.79
N GLU A 259 -5.25 -15.00 18.08
CA GLU A 259 -5.57 -16.06 17.12
C GLU A 259 -7.03 -16.03 16.72
N GLU A 260 -7.94 -15.98 17.69
CA GLU A 260 -9.38 -15.86 17.45
C GLU A 260 -9.73 -14.56 16.70
N ALA A 261 -9.12 -13.43 17.07
CA ALA A 261 -9.29 -12.17 16.37
C ALA A 261 -8.82 -12.29 14.91
N THR A 262 -7.70 -12.99 14.67
CA THR A 262 -7.20 -13.28 13.33
C THR A 262 -8.19 -14.09 12.51
N GLN A 263 -8.75 -15.16 13.08
CA GLN A 263 -9.74 -16.01 12.40
C GLN A 263 -11.03 -15.23 12.08
N ARG A 264 -11.54 -14.45 13.03
CA ARG A 264 -12.69 -13.56 12.80
C ARG A 264 -12.42 -12.55 11.68
N ALA A 265 -11.23 -11.95 11.65
CA ALA A 265 -10.83 -11.01 10.63
C ALA A 265 -10.75 -11.64 9.24
N ILE A 266 -10.14 -12.84 9.14
CA ILE A 266 -10.04 -13.61 7.90
C ILE A 266 -11.44 -13.91 7.37
N ALA A 267 -12.33 -14.49 8.20
CA ALA A 267 -13.66 -14.87 7.80
C ALA A 267 -14.44 -13.66 7.22
N ARG A 268 -14.40 -12.52 7.90
CA ARG A 268 -15.08 -11.29 7.45
C ARG A 268 -14.52 -10.72 6.14
N ILE A 269 -13.20 -10.76 5.96
CA ILE A 269 -12.57 -10.30 4.72
C ILE A 269 -12.91 -11.25 3.57
N GLU A 270 -12.81 -12.55 3.80
CA GLU A 270 -13.07 -13.57 2.76
C GLU A 270 -14.53 -13.61 2.36
N GLU A 271 -15.46 -13.43 3.30
CA GLU A 271 -16.88 -13.23 3.00
C GLU A 271 -17.09 -12.03 2.08
N LYS A 272 -16.42 -10.90 2.36
CA LYS A 272 -16.54 -9.68 1.58
C LYS A 272 -15.92 -9.79 0.19
N LEU A 273 -14.77 -10.45 0.09
CA LEU A 273 -14.03 -10.59 -1.17
C LEU A 273 -14.53 -11.73 -2.05
N GLY A 274 -15.08 -12.81 -1.45
CA GLY A 274 -15.44 -14.05 -2.12
C GLY A 274 -14.24 -14.94 -2.50
N TYR A 275 -13.05 -14.68 -1.92
CA TYR A 275 -11.84 -15.48 -2.11
C TYR A 275 -10.86 -15.28 -0.94
N SER A 276 -9.90 -16.20 -0.80
CA SER A 276 -8.95 -16.19 0.32
C SER A 276 -8.02 -14.98 0.29
N THR A 277 -7.92 -14.31 1.46
CA THR A 277 -7.02 -13.16 1.65
C THR A 277 -5.57 -13.62 1.82
N PHE A 278 -4.61 -12.75 1.46
CA PHE A 278 -3.21 -12.97 1.77
C PHE A 278 -2.90 -12.51 3.19
N GLN A 279 -2.15 -13.34 3.92
CA GLN A 279 -1.84 -13.10 5.32
C GLN A 279 -0.34 -13.02 5.52
N PHE A 280 0.09 -12.02 6.31
CA PHE A 280 1.45 -11.93 6.82
C PHE A 280 1.44 -12.18 8.32
N PRO A 281 2.15 -13.18 8.81
CA PRO A 281 2.21 -13.44 10.24
C PRO A 281 2.90 -12.30 10.98
N ARG A 282 2.63 -12.20 12.27
CA ARG A 282 3.36 -11.31 13.16
C ARG A 282 4.82 -11.81 13.29
N PHE A 283 5.76 -10.98 12.86
CA PHE A 283 7.19 -11.33 12.88
C PHE A 283 7.87 -11.00 14.23
N GLY A 284 7.12 -10.98 15.32
CA GLY A 284 7.63 -10.73 16.67
C GLY A 284 8.21 -9.33 16.86
N LEU A 285 9.22 -9.21 17.71
CA LEU A 285 9.88 -7.94 18.07
C LEU A 285 10.85 -7.41 17.00
N LEU A 286 10.91 -8.00 15.81
CA LEU A 286 11.85 -7.60 14.75
C LEU A 286 11.72 -6.14 14.32
N GLY A 287 10.54 -5.53 14.46
CA GLY A 287 10.29 -4.14 14.10
C GLY A 287 10.80 -3.09 15.10
N GLY A 288 11.14 -3.50 16.34
CA GLY A 288 11.54 -2.59 17.42
C GLY A 288 13.06 -2.37 17.58
N PHE A 289 13.89 -3.11 16.83
CA PHE A 289 15.35 -2.98 16.90
C PHE A 289 15.91 -2.30 15.66
N GLU A 290 17.13 -1.76 15.77
CA GLU A 290 17.84 -1.18 14.64
C GLU A 290 17.92 -2.20 13.47
N GLY A 291 17.46 -1.80 12.28
CA GLY A 291 17.30 -2.69 11.13
C GLY A 291 16.11 -3.66 11.20
N GLY A 292 15.26 -3.59 12.24
CA GLY A 292 14.09 -4.45 12.40
C GLY A 292 13.09 -4.34 11.24
N THR A 293 12.84 -3.13 10.75
CA THR A 293 11.94 -2.91 9.58
C THR A 293 12.49 -3.59 8.31
N GLN A 294 13.81 -3.58 8.09
CA GLN A 294 14.43 -4.29 6.96
C GLN A 294 14.20 -5.79 7.04
N LYS A 295 14.37 -6.38 8.25
CA LYS A 295 14.10 -7.80 8.47
C LYS A 295 12.63 -8.15 8.24
N VAL A 296 11.71 -7.33 8.70
CA VAL A 296 10.27 -7.49 8.44
C VAL A 296 10.00 -7.48 6.94
N VAL A 297 10.49 -6.50 6.19
CA VAL A 297 10.35 -6.43 4.73
C VAL A 297 10.92 -7.66 4.06
N GLN A 298 12.09 -8.15 4.49
CA GLN A 298 12.69 -9.37 3.95
C GLN A 298 11.82 -10.61 4.19
N GLN A 299 11.24 -10.75 5.37
CA GLN A 299 10.36 -11.86 5.72
C GLN A 299 9.04 -11.81 4.94
N MET A 300 8.43 -10.63 4.85
CA MET A 300 7.25 -10.41 4.02
C MET A 300 7.52 -10.73 2.55
N THR A 301 8.66 -10.28 2.01
CA THR A 301 9.10 -10.60 0.64
C THR A 301 9.20 -12.11 0.43
N SER A 302 9.84 -12.82 1.36
CA SER A 302 10.00 -14.28 1.28
C SER A 302 8.66 -15.00 1.34
N ALA A 303 7.71 -14.52 2.15
CA ALA A 303 6.35 -15.06 2.23
C ALA A 303 5.58 -14.86 0.90
N LEU A 304 5.68 -13.65 0.31
CA LEU A 304 5.10 -13.34 -0.99
C LEU A 304 5.64 -14.27 -2.09
N ILE A 305 6.96 -14.40 -2.20
CA ILE A 305 7.60 -15.24 -3.23
C ILE A 305 7.15 -16.70 -3.08
N ARG A 306 7.12 -17.24 -1.86
CA ARG A 306 6.65 -18.61 -1.61
C ARG A 306 5.20 -18.80 -2.07
N ARG A 307 4.32 -17.86 -1.74
CA ARG A 307 2.91 -17.92 -2.14
C ARG A 307 2.75 -17.83 -3.64
N ILE A 308 3.43 -16.90 -4.30
CA ILE A 308 3.39 -16.72 -5.75
C ILE A 308 3.86 -17.98 -6.48
N ARG A 309 4.96 -18.59 -6.03
CA ARG A 309 5.45 -19.86 -6.60
C ARG A 309 4.46 -20.99 -6.43
N LYS A 310 3.85 -21.12 -5.25
CA LYS A 310 2.80 -22.12 -4.99
C LYS A 310 1.58 -21.91 -5.90
N GLU A 311 1.15 -20.66 -6.10
CA GLU A 311 0.01 -20.33 -6.97
C GLU A 311 0.33 -20.53 -8.46
N ALA A 312 1.61 -20.40 -8.85
CA ALA A 312 2.12 -20.65 -10.20
C ALA A 312 2.41 -22.12 -10.50
N GLY A 313 2.20 -23.03 -9.52
CA GLY A 313 2.51 -24.46 -9.69
C GLY A 313 4.01 -24.78 -9.71
N ARG A 314 4.85 -23.95 -9.11
CA ARG A 314 6.32 -24.07 -9.05
C ARG A 314 6.83 -24.24 -7.64
#